data_805e1b207c595199cd4617904792889a
#
_entry.id   805e1b207c595199cd4617904792889a
#
_cell.length_a   1.000
_cell.length_b   1.000
_cell.length_c   1.000
_cell.angle_alpha   90.00
_cell.angle_beta   90.00
_cell.angle_gamma   90.00
#
_symmetry.space_group_name_H-M   'P 1'
#
loop_
_entity.id
_entity.type
_entity.pdbx_description
1 polymer ?
#
loop_
_entity_poly.entity_id
_entity_poly.type
_entity_poly.pdbx_seq_one_letter_code
_entity_poly.pdbx_strand_id
1 'polypeptide(L)'
;MKDLYRKNVCDLALTKLNKKYVWGEIGDEEFDCSGFTYYVFHELFNIDINESGYGVGDTTKQMTNNIGNLRQYSENDPNKKKYIEELNIGDLVFFHRQSLDEFKPTPKNRYPGHVGIYLGDNKFIHASSDEGKIVISEFNDYWISVLVASRDIIEGII
;
A
#
# COMPACT_ATOMS: atom_id res chain seq x y z
N MET A 1 -13.09 3.46 18.12
CA MET A 1 -13.41 2.49 17.05
C MET A 1 -12.39 2.56 15.91
N LYS A 2 -12.10 3.78 15.39
CA LYS A 2 -11.10 3.95 14.33
C LYS A 2 -9.71 3.48 14.75
N ASP A 3 -9.29 3.81 15.96
CA ASP A 3 -7.97 3.39 16.46
C ASP A 3 -7.84 1.87 16.52
N LEU A 4 -8.92 1.17 16.90
CA LEU A 4 -8.93 -0.28 16.91
C LEU A 4 -8.82 -0.85 15.48
N TYR A 5 -9.53 -0.26 14.53
CA TYR A 5 -9.46 -0.69 13.13
C TYR A 5 -8.07 -0.46 12.55
N ARG A 6 -7.45 0.70 12.85
CA ARG A 6 -6.09 0.98 12.42
C ARG A 6 -5.09 -0.03 12.98
N LYS A 7 -5.23 -0.34 14.26
CA LYS A 7 -4.40 -1.35 14.91
C LYS A 7 -4.60 -2.72 14.26
N ASN A 8 -5.84 -3.10 13.98
CA ASN A 8 -6.15 -4.41 13.37
C ASN A 8 -5.54 -4.53 11.97
N VAL A 9 -5.55 -3.46 11.18
CA VAL A 9 -4.90 -3.43 9.87
C VAL A 9 -3.42 -3.72 10.02
N CYS A 10 -2.74 -3.02 10.91
CA CYS A 10 -1.30 -3.21 11.12
C CYS A 10 -0.99 -4.61 11.68
N ASP A 11 -1.78 -5.08 12.63
CA ASP A 11 -1.56 -6.40 13.25
C ASP A 11 -1.71 -7.51 12.20
N LEU A 12 -2.75 -7.48 11.37
CA LEU A 12 -2.91 -8.48 10.32
C LEU A 12 -1.78 -8.40 9.29
N ALA A 13 -1.43 -7.19 8.88
CA ALA A 13 -0.32 -7.00 7.94
C ALA A 13 0.98 -7.59 8.48
N LEU A 14 1.28 -7.36 9.74
CA LEU A 14 2.50 -7.88 10.38
C LEU A 14 2.54 -9.40 10.44
N THR A 15 1.39 -10.09 10.51
CA THR A 15 1.36 -11.56 10.48
C THR A 15 1.84 -12.13 9.15
N LYS A 16 1.87 -11.31 8.09
CA LYS A 16 2.29 -11.73 6.74
C LYS A 16 3.76 -11.41 6.45
N LEU A 17 4.48 -10.89 7.42
CA LEU A 17 5.90 -10.58 7.27
C LEU A 17 6.66 -11.83 6.78
N ASN A 18 7.55 -11.64 5.80
CA ASN A 18 8.33 -12.69 5.12
C ASN A 18 7.54 -13.63 4.21
N LYS A 19 6.23 -13.47 4.04
CA LYS A 19 5.49 -14.22 3.02
C LYS A 19 5.98 -13.83 1.64
N LYS A 20 5.95 -14.79 0.71
CA LYS A 20 6.58 -14.67 -0.60
C LYS A 20 5.85 -13.67 -1.50
N TYR A 21 6.64 -12.84 -2.20
CA TYR A 21 6.11 -12.01 -3.29
C TYR A 21 5.88 -12.88 -4.53
N VAL A 22 4.66 -12.85 -5.07
CA VAL A 22 4.32 -13.49 -6.35
C VAL A 22 3.43 -12.54 -7.15
N TRP A 23 3.85 -12.21 -8.37
CA TRP A 23 3.12 -11.31 -9.26
C TRP A 23 1.69 -11.81 -9.51
N GLY A 24 0.73 -10.92 -9.34
CA GLY A 24 -0.69 -11.22 -9.60
C GLY A 24 -1.39 -12.00 -8.50
N GLU A 25 -0.71 -12.33 -7.40
CA GLU A 25 -1.31 -13.11 -6.32
C GLU A 25 -1.90 -12.24 -5.22
N ILE A 26 -3.05 -12.66 -4.70
CA ILE A 26 -3.77 -12.05 -3.59
C ILE A 26 -4.15 -13.09 -2.53
N GLY A 27 -3.52 -14.26 -2.57
CA GLY A 27 -3.77 -15.33 -1.61
C GLY A 27 -3.37 -14.93 -0.19
N ASP A 28 -3.50 -15.88 0.76
CA ASP A 28 -3.16 -15.66 2.16
C ASP A 28 -1.68 -15.99 2.46
N GLU A 29 -0.97 -16.58 1.52
CA GLU A 29 0.44 -16.99 1.67
C GLU A 29 1.38 -16.36 0.63
N GLU A 30 0.85 -15.87 -0.49
CA GLU A 30 1.63 -15.29 -1.59
C GLU A 30 0.93 -14.03 -2.08
N PHE A 31 1.69 -12.94 -2.27
CA PHE A 31 1.11 -11.64 -2.58
C PHE A 31 1.96 -10.84 -3.56
N ASP A 32 1.32 -10.04 -4.44
CA ASP A 32 1.98 -8.86 -4.99
C ASP A 32 1.67 -7.64 -4.10
N CYS A 33 2.16 -6.45 -4.47
CA CYS A 33 2.02 -5.28 -3.60
C CYS A 33 0.56 -4.86 -3.37
N SER A 34 -0.22 -4.76 -4.43
CA SER A 34 -1.63 -4.39 -4.35
C SER A 34 -2.51 -5.56 -3.90
N GLY A 35 -2.10 -6.79 -4.18
CA GLY A 35 -2.75 -7.99 -3.68
C GLY A 35 -2.66 -8.10 -2.17
N PHE A 36 -1.53 -7.73 -1.60
CA PHE A 36 -1.34 -7.70 -0.15
C PHE A 36 -2.26 -6.69 0.53
N THR A 37 -2.31 -5.46 0.05
CA THR A 37 -3.19 -4.44 0.62
C THR A 37 -4.66 -4.80 0.44
N TYR A 38 -5.03 -5.32 -0.73
CA TYR A 38 -6.38 -5.83 -0.96
C TYR A 38 -6.75 -6.91 0.07
N TYR A 39 -5.88 -7.89 0.27
CA TYR A 39 -6.10 -8.97 1.22
C TYR A 39 -6.39 -8.46 2.62
N VAL A 40 -5.59 -7.52 3.12
CA VAL A 40 -5.72 -7.02 4.50
C VAL A 40 -7.10 -6.38 4.70
N PHE A 41 -7.52 -5.49 3.82
CA PHE A 41 -8.78 -4.78 3.96
C PHE A 41 -10.00 -5.68 3.68
N HIS A 42 -9.87 -6.60 2.73
CA HIS A 42 -10.95 -7.55 2.44
C HIS A 42 -11.15 -8.52 3.60
N GLU A 43 -10.08 -9.05 4.16
CA GLU A 43 -10.15 -10.00 5.26
C GLU A 43 -10.77 -9.38 6.52
N LEU A 44 -10.38 -8.15 6.85
CA LEU A 44 -10.85 -7.49 8.08
C LEU A 44 -12.25 -6.89 7.96
N PHE A 45 -12.57 -6.30 6.82
CA PHE A 45 -13.77 -5.47 6.67
C PHE A 45 -14.70 -5.92 5.56
N ASN A 46 -14.34 -6.96 4.82
CA ASN A 46 -15.09 -7.46 3.67
C ASN A 46 -15.38 -6.37 2.63
N ILE A 47 -14.41 -5.49 2.40
CA ILE A 47 -14.50 -4.43 1.40
C ILE A 47 -13.51 -4.68 0.25
N ASP A 48 -13.88 -4.23 -0.94
CA ASP A 48 -13.01 -4.27 -2.12
C ASP A 48 -12.44 -2.87 -2.36
N ILE A 49 -11.18 -2.66 -1.97
CA ILE A 49 -10.53 -1.37 -2.17
C ILE A 49 -10.15 -1.10 -3.64
N ASN A 50 -10.30 -2.11 -4.49
CA ASN A 50 -10.14 -1.94 -5.95
C ASN A 50 -11.41 -1.43 -6.64
N GLU A 51 -12.57 -1.57 -5.99
CA GLU A 51 -13.89 -1.25 -6.56
C GLU A 51 -14.17 -1.94 -7.91
N SER A 52 -13.50 -3.06 -8.19
CA SER A 52 -13.59 -3.74 -9.48
C SER A 52 -14.41 -5.04 -9.42
N GLY A 53 -14.65 -5.57 -8.24
CA GLY A 53 -15.30 -6.87 -8.09
C GLY A 53 -14.44 -8.05 -8.52
N TYR A 54 -13.20 -7.81 -8.94
CA TYR A 54 -12.23 -8.84 -9.31
C TYR A 54 -11.20 -8.94 -8.19
N GLY A 55 -11.02 -10.05 -7.58
CA GLY A 55 -10.09 -10.22 -6.48
C GLY A 55 -8.60 -9.96 -6.80
N VAL A 56 -8.28 -9.23 -7.85
CA VAL A 56 -6.91 -8.89 -8.25
C VAL A 56 -6.58 -7.48 -7.78
N GLY A 57 -5.45 -7.34 -7.12
CA GLY A 57 -4.98 -6.05 -6.66
C GLY A 57 -4.66 -5.10 -7.82
N ASP A 58 -4.90 -3.81 -7.62
CA ASP A 58 -4.63 -2.76 -8.60
C ASP A 58 -4.29 -1.46 -7.88
N THR A 59 -3.02 -1.04 -8.00
CA THR A 59 -2.53 0.16 -7.31
C THR A 59 -3.25 1.42 -7.74
N THR A 60 -3.54 1.57 -9.04
CA THR A 60 -4.24 2.74 -9.56
C THR A 60 -5.65 2.83 -8.97
N LYS A 61 -6.39 1.74 -8.98
CA LYS A 61 -7.75 1.73 -8.43
C LYS A 61 -7.77 1.91 -6.93
N GLN A 62 -6.81 1.34 -6.22
CA GLN A 62 -6.70 1.55 -4.77
C GLN A 62 -6.43 3.02 -4.44
N MET A 63 -5.61 3.70 -5.24
CA MET A 63 -5.37 5.12 -5.07
C MET A 63 -6.61 5.95 -5.40
N THR A 64 -7.34 5.61 -6.45
CA THR A 64 -8.42 6.44 -6.99
C THR A 64 -9.82 6.03 -6.56
N ASN A 65 -9.98 5.00 -5.73
CA ASN A 65 -11.30 4.59 -5.23
C ASN A 65 -11.95 5.71 -4.40
N ASN A 66 -13.24 5.56 -4.09
CA ASN A 66 -14.01 6.56 -3.36
C ASN A 66 -14.09 6.29 -1.85
N ILE A 67 -13.26 5.40 -1.33
CA ILE A 67 -13.29 5.03 0.09
C ILE A 67 -12.27 5.86 0.85
N GLY A 68 -12.74 6.60 1.85
CA GLY A 68 -11.85 7.39 2.71
C GLY A 68 -11.29 8.64 2.04
N ASN A 69 -10.14 9.08 2.52
CA ASN A 69 -9.55 10.36 2.14
C ASN A 69 -8.25 10.17 1.37
N LEU A 70 -8.16 10.75 0.17
CA LEU A 70 -6.96 10.75 -0.64
C LEU A 70 -6.18 12.04 -0.43
N ARG A 71 -4.86 11.93 -0.27
CA ARG A 71 -3.93 13.06 -0.37
C ARG A 71 -2.91 12.74 -1.45
N GLN A 72 -2.79 13.62 -2.44
CA GLN A 72 -1.80 13.48 -3.51
C GLN A 72 -0.67 14.49 -3.30
N TYR A 73 0.54 14.08 -3.71
CA TYR A 73 1.75 14.90 -3.60
C TYR A 73 2.34 15.09 -4.99
N SER A 74 2.84 16.29 -5.28
CA SER A 74 3.63 16.47 -6.50
C SER A 74 5.00 15.77 -6.33
N GLU A 75 5.60 15.38 -7.43
CA GLU A 75 6.86 14.61 -7.43
C GLU A 75 7.97 15.28 -6.63
N ASN A 76 8.09 16.60 -6.75
CA ASN A 76 9.14 17.38 -6.10
C ASN A 76 8.62 18.21 -4.91
N ASP A 77 7.52 17.78 -4.29
CA ASP A 77 6.94 18.51 -3.16
C ASP A 77 7.94 18.54 -1.99
N PRO A 78 8.37 19.72 -1.52
CA PRO A 78 9.34 19.82 -0.43
C PRO A 78 8.77 19.46 0.94
N ASN A 79 7.45 19.29 1.06
CA ASN A 79 6.76 19.04 2.32
C ASN A 79 6.42 17.57 2.57
N LYS A 80 6.96 16.64 1.78
CA LYS A 80 6.64 15.22 1.91
C LYS A 80 6.94 14.67 3.31
N LYS A 81 8.06 15.08 3.92
CA LYS A 81 8.39 14.64 5.29
C LYS A 81 7.31 15.04 6.30
N LYS A 82 6.80 16.26 6.17
CA LYS A 82 5.70 16.73 7.01
C LYS A 82 4.43 15.93 6.81
N TYR A 83 4.10 15.59 5.57
CA TYR A 83 2.92 14.77 5.26
C TYR A 83 3.04 13.37 5.86
N ILE A 84 4.25 12.79 5.85
CA ILE A 84 4.49 11.49 6.47
C ILE A 84 4.22 11.54 7.98
N GLU A 85 4.61 12.62 8.64
CA GLU A 85 4.33 12.82 10.07
C GLU A 85 2.83 12.91 10.36
N GLU A 86 2.02 13.29 9.39
CA GLU A 86 0.57 13.41 9.50
C GLU A 86 -0.19 12.12 9.16
N LEU A 87 0.51 11.08 8.70
CA LEU A 87 -0.11 9.80 8.38
C LEU A 87 -0.63 9.10 9.64
N ASN A 88 -1.74 8.40 9.47
CA ASN A 88 -2.27 7.51 10.50
C ASN A 88 -1.80 6.07 10.21
N ILE A 89 -1.57 5.29 11.25
CA ILE A 89 -1.29 3.87 11.05
C ILE A 89 -2.44 3.22 10.29
N GLY A 90 -2.13 2.32 9.38
CA GLY A 90 -3.13 1.69 8.52
C GLY A 90 -3.42 2.44 7.23
N ASP A 91 -2.87 3.65 7.03
CA ASP A 91 -3.01 4.36 5.77
C ASP A 91 -2.29 3.63 4.65
N LEU A 92 -2.87 3.63 3.45
CA LEU A 92 -2.17 3.20 2.25
C LEU A 92 -1.21 4.29 1.80
N VAL A 93 0.01 3.90 1.44
CA VAL A 93 1.02 4.81 0.88
C VAL A 93 1.39 4.32 -0.51
N PHE A 94 1.40 5.24 -1.47
CA PHE A 94 1.56 4.91 -2.90
C PHE A 94 2.85 5.54 -3.42
N PHE A 95 3.55 4.76 -4.25
CA PHE A 95 4.86 5.14 -4.77
C PHE A 95 4.88 5.03 -6.29
N HIS A 96 5.51 6.01 -6.94
CA HIS A 96 5.78 5.95 -8.37
C HIS A 96 7.13 5.26 -8.59
N ARG A 97 7.08 3.94 -8.74
CA ARG A 97 8.29 3.18 -9.02
C ARG A 97 7.98 2.07 -10.00
N GLN A 98 8.96 1.78 -10.86
CA GLN A 98 8.89 0.67 -11.80
C GLN A 98 9.58 -0.55 -11.19
N SER A 99 9.06 -1.74 -11.53
CA SER A 99 9.73 -2.98 -11.17
C SER A 99 11.08 -3.04 -11.89
N LEU A 100 12.14 -3.43 -11.18
CA LEU A 100 13.46 -3.67 -11.76
C LEU A 100 13.55 -5.03 -12.45
N ASP A 101 12.53 -5.88 -12.30
CA ASP A 101 12.49 -7.21 -12.88
C ASP A 101 12.01 -7.15 -14.34
N GLU A 102 12.91 -7.42 -15.29
CA GLU A 102 12.62 -7.43 -16.73
C GLU A 102 11.54 -8.42 -17.12
N PHE A 103 11.33 -9.46 -16.32
CA PHE A 103 10.35 -10.52 -16.59
C PHE A 103 8.96 -10.21 -16.06
N LYS A 104 8.81 -9.13 -15.30
CA LYS A 104 7.51 -8.71 -14.76
C LYS A 104 7.01 -7.52 -15.58
N PRO A 105 5.94 -7.71 -16.38
CA PRO A 105 5.41 -6.61 -17.16
C PRO A 105 4.84 -5.54 -16.21
N THR A 106 5.56 -4.42 -16.10
CA THR A 106 4.99 -3.22 -15.50
C THR A 106 4.41 -2.41 -16.65
N PRO A 107 3.09 -2.27 -16.74
CA PRO A 107 2.51 -1.39 -17.76
C PRO A 107 3.14 0.00 -17.63
N LYS A 108 3.69 0.53 -18.71
CA LYS A 108 4.37 1.84 -18.72
C LYS A 108 3.49 2.98 -18.23
N ASN A 109 2.18 2.80 -18.27
CA ASN A 109 1.17 3.78 -17.87
C ASN A 109 0.56 3.48 -16.48
N ARG A 110 1.10 2.53 -15.73
CA ARG A 110 0.59 2.20 -14.41
C ARG A 110 1.12 3.19 -13.39
N TYR A 111 0.23 4.02 -12.89
CA TYR A 111 0.55 5.02 -11.88
C TYR A 111 -0.49 4.99 -10.78
N PRO A 112 -0.11 4.85 -9.50
CA PRO A 112 1.24 4.56 -9.00
C PRO A 112 1.63 3.10 -9.27
N GLY A 113 2.91 2.79 -9.21
CA GLY A 113 3.40 1.43 -9.48
C GLY A 113 3.53 0.54 -8.24
N HIS A 114 3.40 1.10 -7.04
CA HIS A 114 3.63 0.38 -5.79
C HIS A 114 2.78 0.94 -4.66
N VAL A 115 2.45 0.09 -3.68
CA VAL A 115 1.65 0.45 -2.52
C VAL A 115 2.11 -0.32 -1.29
N GLY A 116 2.00 0.32 -0.12
CA GLY A 116 2.25 -0.30 1.18
C GLY A 116 1.27 0.22 2.22
N ILE A 117 1.43 -0.24 3.45
CA ILE A 117 0.61 0.15 4.60
C ILE A 117 1.50 0.81 5.64
N TYR A 118 1.13 2.01 6.07
CA TYR A 118 1.89 2.75 7.08
C TYR A 118 1.73 2.10 8.46
N LEU A 119 2.86 1.89 9.14
CA LEU A 119 2.89 1.25 10.47
C LEU A 119 3.12 2.24 11.63
N GLY A 120 3.39 3.49 11.32
CA GLY A 120 3.89 4.44 12.33
C GLY A 120 5.42 4.46 12.38
N ASP A 121 5.98 5.37 13.15
CA ASP A 121 7.44 5.47 13.36
C ASP A 121 8.25 5.52 12.07
N ASN A 122 7.72 6.22 11.04
CA ASN A 122 8.41 6.38 9.75
C ASN A 122 8.60 5.06 8.99
N LYS A 123 7.75 4.06 9.24
CA LYS A 123 7.86 2.72 8.64
C LYS A 123 6.59 2.31 7.93
N PHE A 124 6.76 1.51 6.87
CA PHE A 124 5.64 0.90 6.17
C PHE A 124 5.95 -0.56 5.82
N ILE A 125 4.89 -1.36 5.71
CA ILE A 125 4.99 -2.77 5.33
C ILE A 125 4.46 -2.94 3.91
N HIS A 126 5.17 -3.71 3.09
CA HIS A 126 4.80 -3.87 1.69
C HIS A 126 5.34 -5.19 1.13
N ALA A 127 4.67 -5.69 0.08
CA ALA A 127 5.16 -6.83 -0.68
C ALA A 127 6.18 -6.31 -1.70
N SER A 128 7.45 -6.59 -1.46
CA SER A 128 8.57 -6.07 -2.25
C SER A 128 9.00 -7.07 -3.32
N SER A 129 8.93 -6.66 -4.60
CA SER A 129 9.46 -7.47 -5.68
C SER A 129 10.99 -7.58 -5.62
N ASP A 130 11.67 -6.54 -5.14
CA ASP A 130 13.13 -6.52 -5.02
C ASP A 130 13.61 -7.49 -3.95
N GLU A 131 12.91 -7.55 -2.81
CA GLU A 131 13.26 -8.45 -1.72
C GLU A 131 12.63 -9.85 -1.87
N GLY A 132 11.67 -9.99 -2.78
CA GLY A 132 10.97 -11.26 -3.01
C GLY A 132 9.98 -11.66 -1.93
N LYS A 133 9.63 -10.76 -1.03
CA LYS A 133 8.78 -11.07 0.12
C LYS A 133 8.19 -9.79 0.73
N ILE A 134 7.28 -9.97 1.68
CA ILE A 134 6.75 -8.87 2.48
C ILE A 134 7.80 -8.43 3.49
N VAL A 135 8.11 -7.14 3.49
CA VAL A 135 9.15 -6.53 4.33
C VAL A 135 8.65 -5.21 4.93
N ILE A 136 9.34 -4.78 5.98
CA ILE A 136 9.17 -3.45 6.55
C ILE A 136 10.31 -2.57 6.05
N SER A 137 9.97 -1.38 5.54
CA SER A 137 10.95 -0.37 5.10
C SER A 137 10.74 0.92 5.86
N GLU A 138 11.80 1.71 6.00
CA GLU A 138 11.69 3.07 6.52
C GLU A 138 11.58 4.07 5.37
N PHE A 139 10.91 5.20 5.62
CA PHE A 139 10.90 6.32 4.68
C PHE A 139 12.26 7.01 4.70
N ASN A 140 13.17 6.50 3.87
CA ASN A 140 14.46 7.13 3.59
C ASN A 140 14.31 8.12 2.44
N ASP A 141 15.40 8.75 2.01
CA ASP A 141 15.37 9.74 0.94
C ASP A 141 14.81 9.17 -0.36
N TYR A 142 15.12 7.90 -0.68
CA TYR A 142 14.59 7.25 -1.88
C TYR A 142 13.07 7.10 -1.81
N TRP A 143 12.56 6.51 -0.72
CA TRP A 143 11.11 6.27 -0.58
C TRP A 143 10.32 7.57 -0.51
N ILE A 144 10.88 8.60 0.14
CA ILE A 144 10.28 9.94 0.17
C ILE A 144 10.20 10.51 -1.25
N SER A 145 11.28 10.38 -2.04
CA SER A 145 11.32 10.93 -3.40
C SER A 145 10.26 10.33 -4.32
N VAL A 146 9.91 9.06 -4.14
CA VAL A 146 8.93 8.36 -5.00
C VAL A 146 7.53 8.31 -4.40
N LEU A 147 7.31 8.82 -3.19
CA LEU A 147 5.98 8.90 -2.58
C LEU A 147 5.10 9.88 -3.36
N VAL A 148 3.93 9.45 -3.79
CA VAL A 148 3.03 10.27 -4.63
C VAL A 148 1.64 10.46 -4.04
N ALA A 149 1.22 9.60 -3.12
CA ALA A 149 -0.11 9.70 -2.51
C ALA A 149 -0.21 8.87 -1.24
N SER A 150 -1.23 9.18 -0.44
CA SER A 150 -1.71 8.35 0.64
C SER A 150 -3.23 8.32 0.63
N ARG A 151 -3.82 7.24 1.15
CA ARG A 151 -5.27 7.13 1.28
C ARG A 151 -5.60 6.55 2.65
N ASP A 152 -6.48 7.24 3.36
CA ASP A 152 -7.00 6.79 4.64
C ASP A 152 -8.33 6.06 4.41
N ILE A 153 -8.25 4.76 4.22
CA ILE A 153 -9.43 3.90 3.99
C ILE A 153 -10.31 3.87 5.25
N ILE A 154 -9.71 3.83 6.42
CA ILE A 154 -10.44 3.68 7.70
C ILE A 154 -11.46 4.81 7.91
N GLU A 155 -11.14 6.04 7.49
CA GLU A 155 -12.08 7.17 7.58
C GLU A 155 -13.36 6.93 6.77
N GLY A 156 -13.32 6.09 5.74
CA GLY A 156 -14.47 5.79 4.90
C GLY A 156 -15.28 4.58 5.35
N ILE A 157 -14.81 3.84 6.34
CA ILE A 157 -15.47 2.61 6.82
C ILE A 157 -16.44 2.91 7.97
N ILE A 158 -16.20 3.97 8.72
CA ILE A 158 -16.97 4.33 9.92
C ILE A 158 -17.90 5.50 9.64
#